data_bafbf288c194487f7b30b8db05a1f770
#
_entry.id   bafbf288c194487f7b30b8db05a1f770
#
_cell.length_a   1.000
_cell.length_b   1.000
_cell.length_c   1.000
_cell.angle_alpha   90.00
_cell.angle_beta   90.00
_cell.angle_gamma   90.00
#
_symmetry.space_group_name_H-M   'P 1'
#
loop_
_entity.id
_entity.type
_entity.pdbx_description
1 polymer ?
#
loop_
_entity_poly.entity_id
_entity_poly.type
_entity_poly.pdbx_seq_one_letter_code
_entity_poly.pdbx_strand_id
1 'polypeptide(L)'
;ENNMTSLEVIRAMGNGINLGNTLEAYNHQAYINGSSATSGEIVWGQPRTTQEMIQGMKAAGFDTIRIPIAWTNGMYFESGDYTIDSALMDRVDEVVTWALDADMYVIINVHHDDYTWLKPSRADKAKSESRLISIWEQLSERFKDYDYHLLFEGMNEPRIIGGENEWTCGTAEERDVINELFASFVETVRNSGGNNAVRSLIITAHAAAMDETGIKDVKIPDDDRIIVSIHYYSPWDFAGGDNSRSEWGSDADKKELDKGFELV
;
A
#
# COMPACT_ATOMS: atom_id res chain seq x y z
N GLU A 1 21.98 -9.86 -7.96
CA GLU A 1 21.34 -10.44 -6.76
C GLU A 1 21.20 -9.37 -5.70
N ASN A 2 19.99 -9.19 -5.15
CA ASN A 2 19.79 -8.25 -4.06
C ASN A 2 20.25 -8.88 -2.74
N ASN A 3 21.40 -8.44 -2.24
CA ASN A 3 21.92 -8.85 -0.93
C ASN A 3 21.66 -7.78 0.16
N MET A 4 20.88 -6.73 -0.15
CA MET A 4 20.58 -5.64 0.78
C MET A 4 19.62 -6.12 1.87
N THR A 5 19.89 -5.74 3.10
CA THR A 5 18.95 -5.88 4.21
C THR A 5 17.78 -4.90 4.04
N SER A 6 16.66 -5.12 4.76
CA SER A 6 15.53 -4.18 4.77
C SER A 6 15.96 -2.75 5.14
N LEU A 7 16.88 -2.60 6.10
CA LEU A 7 17.39 -1.28 6.51
C LEU A 7 18.21 -0.60 5.41
N GLU A 8 19.01 -1.36 4.67
CA GLU A 8 19.78 -0.83 3.54
C GLU A 8 18.87 -0.40 2.40
N VAL A 9 17.82 -1.17 2.11
CA VAL A 9 16.78 -0.80 1.13
C VAL A 9 16.08 0.50 1.56
N ILE A 10 15.62 0.60 2.81
CA ILE A 10 14.98 1.83 3.32
C ILE A 10 15.89 3.05 3.15
N ARG A 11 17.18 2.92 3.46
CA ARG A 11 18.14 4.02 3.28
C ARG A 11 18.34 4.40 1.82
N ALA A 12 18.35 3.41 0.92
CA ALA A 12 18.51 3.62 -0.51
C ALA A 12 17.26 4.23 -1.16
N MET A 13 16.08 3.96 -0.61
CA MET A 13 14.80 4.52 -1.06
C MET A 13 14.73 6.05 -0.95
N GLY A 14 15.56 6.68 -0.10
CA GLY A 14 15.67 8.13 0.00
C GLY A 14 14.34 8.83 0.26
N ASN A 15 14.07 9.91 -0.50
CA ASN A 15 12.83 10.66 -0.41
C ASN A 15 11.78 10.08 -1.36
N GLY A 16 10.57 9.84 -0.83
CA GLY A 16 9.47 9.27 -1.59
C GLY A 16 8.34 10.26 -1.88
N ILE A 17 7.57 9.95 -2.92
CA ILE A 17 6.31 10.61 -3.27
C ILE A 17 5.25 9.58 -3.60
N ASN A 18 3.99 9.86 -3.26
CA ASN A 18 2.86 9.05 -3.73
C ASN A 18 2.35 9.56 -5.08
N LEU A 19 2.09 8.63 -6.01
CA LEU A 19 1.25 8.89 -7.18
C LEU A 19 -0.21 8.83 -6.75
N GLY A 20 -0.63 9.80 -5.93
CA GLY A 20 -1.91 9.79 -5.25
C GLY A 20 -3.08 10.27 -6.08
N ASN A 21 -4.29 9.80 -5.72
CA ASN A 21 -5.56 10.11 -6.37
C ASN A 21 -5.63 9.70 -7.84
N THR A 22 -4.91 8.64 -8.21
CA THR A 22 -4.82 8.11 -9.58
C THR A 22 -5.33 6.67 -9.64
N LEU A 23 -4.45 5.68 -9.60
CA LEU A 23 -4.83 4.27 -9.77
C LEU A 23 -5.60 3.69 -8.56
N GLU A 24 -5.55 4.35 -7.40
CA GLU A 24 -6.38 4.03 -6.24
C GLU A 24 -7.71 4.77 -6.21
N ALA A 25 -7.93 5.74 -7.10
CA ALA A 25 -9.20 6.47 -7.15
C ALA A 25 -10.35 5.50 -7.40
N TYR A 26 -11.23 5.34 -6.39
CA TYR A 26 -12.23 4.29 -6.36
C TYR A 26 -13.33 4.51 -7.40
N ASN A 27 -13.51 3.57 -8.31
CA ASN A 27 -14.46 3.63 -9.41
C ASN A 27 -15.12 2.27 -9.74
N HIS A 28 -15.17 1.38 -8.76
CA HIS A 28 -15.64 0.00 -8.92
C HIS A 28 -17.03 -0.09 -9.55
N GLN A 29 -17.99 0.75 -9.12
CA GLN A 29 -19.34 0.69 -9.65
C GLN A 29 -19.39 1.02 -11.15
N ALA A 30 -18.54 1.93 -11.63
CA ALA A 30 -18.47 2.22 -13.05
C ALA A 30 -17.89 1.03 -13.84
N TYR A 31 -16.91 0.33 -13.29
CA TYR A 31 -16.37 -0.92 -13.87
C TYR A 31 -17.46 -2.00 -13.98
N ILE A 32 -18.20 -2.25 -12.90
CA ILE A 32 -19.33 -3.20 -12.90
C ILE A 32 -20.38 -2.82 -13.95
N ASN A 33 -20.57 -1.54 -14.21
CA ASN A 33 -21.49 -1.03 -15.24
C ASN A 33 -20.88 -0.98 -16.66
N GLY A 34 -19.69 -1.55 -16.86
CA GLY A 34 -19.07 -1.71 -18.18
C GLY A 34 -18.07 -0.62 -18.57
N SER A 35 -17.68 0.27 -17.66
CA SER A 35 -16.56 1.18 -17.92
C SER A 35 -15.23 0.42 -17.95
N SER A 36 -14.21 1.00 -18.62
CA SER A 36 -12.85 0.45 -18.60
C SER A 36 -12.31 0.37 -17.17
N ALA A 37 -11.57 -0.68 -16.86
CA ALA A 37 -10.89 -0.86 -15.58
C ALA A 37 -9.87 0.28 -15.25
N THR A 38 -9.41 0.99 -16.28
CA THR A 38 -8.50 2.14 -16.12
C THR A 38 -9.23 3.49 -16.03
N SER A 39 -10.56 3.51 -16.11
CA SER A 39 -11.32 4.75 -16.06
C SER A 39 -11.27 5.46 -14.71
N GLY A 40 -10.92 4.72 -13.65
CA GLY A 40 -10.72 5.27 -12.31
C GLY A 40 -9.59 6.30 -12.20
N GLU A 41 -8.54 6.16 -13.00
CA GLU A 41 -7.30 6.94 -12.90
C GLU A 41 -7.48 8.47 -12.83
N ILE A 42 -8.57 9.00 -13.37
CA ILE A 42 -8.84 10.45 -13.45
C ILE A 42 -10.04 10.93 -12.63
N VAL A 43 -10.77 10.04 -11.97
CA VAL A 43 -12.07 10.40 -11.37
C VAL A 43 -11.95 11.26 -10.11
N TRP A 44 -10.77 11.30 -9.49
CA TRP A 44 -10.49 12.19 -8.35
C TRP A 44 -9.72 13.45 -8.74
N GLY A 45 -9.78 13.82 -10.04
CA GLY A 45 -9.28 15.10 -10.54
C GLY A 45 -7.81 15.15 -10.92
N GLN A 46 -7.12 14.02 -10.88
CA GLN A 46 -5.76 13.93 -11.41
C GLN A 46 -5.79 13.74 -12.93
N PRO A 47 -4.79 14.25 -13.66
CA PRO A 47 -4.62 13.91 -15.05
C PRO A 47 -4.19 12.45 -15.20
N ARG A 48 -4.40 11.87 -16.40
CA ARG A 48 -3.81 10.57 -16.71
C ARG A 48 -2.28 10.66 -16.57
N THR A 49 -1.68 9.74 -15.84
CA THR A 49 -0.23 9.72 -15.60
C THR A 49 0.53 9.51 -16.92
N THR A 50 1.59 10.26 -17.11
CA THR A 50 2.51 10.11 -18.25
C THR A 50 3.93 9.82 -17.79
N GLN A 51 4.75 9.31 -18.70
CA GLN A 51 6.16 9.06 -18.42
C GLN A 51 6.91 10.33 -18.03
N GLU A 52 6.58 11.46 -18.68
CA GLU A 52 7.18 12.76 -18.39
C GLU A 52 6.87 13.24 -16.96
N MET A 53 5.68 12.94 -16.44
CA MET A 53 5.34 13.24 -15.03
C MET A 53 6.22 12.45 -14.08
N ILE A 54 6.44 11.16 -14.31
CA ILE A 54 7.32 10.31 -13.50
C ILE A 54 8.77 10.81 -13.58
N GLN A 55 9.27 11.13 -14.76
CA GLN A 55 10.59 11.71 -14.96
C GLN A 55 10.73 13.07 -14.24
N GLY A 56 9.67 13.87 -14.24
CA GLY A 56 9.61 15.13 -13.51
C GLY A 56 9.71 14.95 -11.99
N MET A 57 9.08 13.90 -11.43
CA MET A 57 9.21 13.55 -10.01
C MET A 57 10.65 13.15 -9.66
N LYS A 58 11.31 12.33 -10.48
CA LYS A 58 12.73 12.00 -10.30
C LYS A 58 13.62 13.24 -10.39
N ALA A 59 13.40 14.10 -11.38
CA ALA A 59 14.14 15.34 -11.56
C ALA A 59 13.95 16.33 -10.38
N ALA A 60 12.80 16.26 -9.71
CA ALA A 60 12.52 17.02 -8.49
C ALA A 60 13.23 16.48 -7.23
N GLY A 61 13.92 15.36 -7.33
CA GLY A 61 14.74 14.78 -6.26
C GLY A 61 14.05 13.67 -5.46
N PHE A 62 12.98 13.06 -5.98
CA PHE A 62 12.37 11.89 -5.37
C PHE A 62 13.09 10.62 -5.87
N ASP A 63 13.47 9.76 -4.93
CA ASP A 63 14.14 8.48 -5.21
C ASP A 63 13.17 7.31 -5.21
N THR A 64 12.01 7.48 -4.60
CA THR A 64 10.96 6.46 -4.50
C THR A 64 9.61 7.01 -4.92
N ILE A 65 8.86 6.22 -5.67
CA ILE A 65 7.45 6.47 -5.95
C ILE A 65 6.61 5.33 -5.36
N ARG A 66 5.57 5.68 -4.60
CA ARG A 66 4.55 4.74 -4.17
C ARG A 66 3.34 4.92 -5.08
N ILE A 67 2.90 3.85 -5.69
CA ILE A 67 1.79 3.79 -6.64
C ILE A 67 0.64 3.04 -5.96
N PRO A 68 -0.29 3.76 -5.31
CA PRO A 68 -1.47 3.15 -4.72
C PRO A 68 -2.40 2.60 -5.80
N ILE A 69 -2.98 1.40 -5.58
CA ILE A 69 -3.90 0.78 -6.54
C ILE A 69 -5.14 0.21 -5.84
N ALA A 70 -6.31 0.53 -6.35
CA ALA A 70 -7.57 -0.12 -6.00
C ALA A 70 -7.89 -1.21 -7.04
N TRP A 71 -7.58 -2.45 -6.73
CA TRP A 71 -7.74 -3.57 -7.66
C TRP A 71 -9.20 -3.88 -7.97
N THR A 72 -10.13 -3.50 -7.07
CA THR A 72 -11.56 -3.56 -7.32
C THR A 72 -12.02 -2.76 -8.55
N ASN A 73 -11.25 -1.80 -9.01
CA ASN A 73 -11.53 -1.09 -10.25
C ASN A 73 -11.45 -1.97 -11.51
N GLY A 74 -10.87 -3.15 -11.42
CA GLY A 74 -10.74 -4.11 -12.50
C GLY A 74 -11.01 -5.55 -12.06
N MET A 75 -11.85 -5.80 -11.05
CA MET A 75 -12.09 -7.14 -10.55
C MET A 75 -13.56 -7.35 -10.16
N TYR A 76 -14.16 -8.45 -10.65
CA TYR A 76 -15.52 -8.86 -10.27
C TYR A 76 -15.51 -9.73 -9.00
N PHE A 77 -15.01 -9.19 -7.89
CA PHE A 77 -14.78 -9.96 -6.66
C PHE A 77 -16.02 -10.62 -6.06
N GLU A 78 -17.22 -10.16 -6.39
CA GLU A 78 -18.49 -10.76 -5.92
C GLU A 78 -18.88 -12.02 -6.69
N SER A 79 -18.35 -12.21 -7.91
CA SER A 79 -18.65 -13.37 -8.74
C SER A 79 -17.88 -14.63 -8.34
N GLY A 80 -16.86 -14.50 -7.47
CA GLY A 80 -15.94 -15.57 -7.13
C GLY A 80 -14.79 -15.73 -8.13
N ASP A 81 -14.81 -14.98 -9.23
CA ASP A 81 -13.68 -14.82 -10.14
C ASP A 81 -12.90 -13.57 -9.74
N TYR A 82 -11.71 -13.77 -9.20
CA TYR A 82 -10.83 -12.69 -8.72
C TYR A 82 -9.77 -12.32 -9.74
N THR A 83 -9.99 -12.64 -11.02
CA THR A 83 -9.08 -12.25 -12.10
C THR A 83 -9.06 -10.73 -12.26
N ILE A 84 -7.87 -10.17 -12.20
CA ILE A 84 -7.65 -8.74 -12.46
C ILE A 84 -7.78 -8.50 -13.97
N ASP A 85 -8.57 -7.51 -14.36
CA ASP A 85 -8.70 -7.07 -15.75
C ASP A 85 -7.31 -6.73 -16.32
N SER A 86 -6.99 -7.30 -17.48
CA SER A 86 -5.69 -7.13 -18.11
C SER A 86 -5.36 -5.67 -18.42
N ALA A 87 -6.37 -4.83 -18.74
CA ALA A 87 -6.14 -3.42 -18.98
C ALA A 87 -5.66 -2.67 -17.73
N LEU A 88 -6.16 -3.04 -16.54
CA LEU A 88 -5.66 -2.48 -15.29
C LEU A 88 -4.25 -3.00 -14.98
N MET A 89 -4.02 -4.30 -15.12
CA MET A 89 -2.71 -4.91 -14.89
C MET A 89 -1.65 -4.30 -15.82
N ASP A 90 -1.95 -4.18 -17.11
CA ASP A 90 -1.03 -3.60 -18.10
C ASP A 90 -0.77 -2.12 -17.82
N ARG A 91 -1.79 -1.38 -17.35
CA ARG A 91 -1.61 0.02 -16.98
C ARG A 91 -0.72 0.20 -15.76
N VAL A 92 -0.89 -0.62 -14.75
CA VAL A 92 -0.02 -0.61 -13.56
C VAL A 92 1.43 -0.94 -13.96
N ASP A 93 1.62 -1.97 -14.77
CA ASP A 93 2.93 -2.39 -15.27
C ASP A 93 3.62 -1.28 -16.09
N GLU A 94 2.87 -0.60 -16.95
CA GLU A 94 3.37 0.54 -17.72
C GLU A 94 3.93 1.65 -16.82
N VAL A 95 3.16 2.05 -15.78
CA VAL A 95 3.58 3.10 -14.85
C VAL A 95 4.76 2.65 -13.98
N VAL A 96 4.75 1.40 -13.51
CA VAL A 96 5.87 0.78 -12.79
C VAL A 96 7.14 0.80 -13.63
N THR A 97 7.04 0.40 -14.89
CA THR A 97 8.17 0.39 -15.83
C THR A 97 8.74 1.79 -16.03
N TRP A 98 7.92 2.81 -16.24
CA TRP A 98 8.39 4.18 -16.36
C TRP A 98 9.16 4.67 -15.12
N ALA A 99 8.74 4.26 -13.92
CA ALA A 99 9.40 4.65 -12.69
C ALA A 99 10.74 3.92 -12.51
N LEU A 100 10.80 2.63 -12.83
CA LEU A 100 12.04 1.86 -12.81
C LEU A 100 13.03 2.36 -13.86
N ASP A 101 12.58 2.69 -15.07
CA ASP A 101 13.40 3.28 -16.14
C ASP A 101 13.93 4.68 -15.75
N ALA A 102 13.27 5.37 -14.84
CA ALA A 102 13.74 6.62 -14.24
C ALA A 102 14.66 6.41 -13.04
N ASP A 103 15.12 5.18 -12.77
CA ASP A 103 15.99 4.84 -11.64
C ASP A 103 15.37 5.21 -10.28
N MET A 104 14.09 4.84 -10.09
CA MET A 104 13.36 5.02 -8.83
C MET A 104 13.07 3.66 -8.18
N TYR A 105 13.03 3.66 -6.85
CA TYR A 105 12.33 2.60 -6.13
C TYR A 105 10.82 2.75 -6.33
N VAL A 106 10.12 1.64 -6.44
CA VAL A 106 8.68 1.60 -6.70
C VAL A 106 7.98 0.75 -5.65
N ILE A 107 6.91 1.26 -5.07
CA ILE A 107 6.03 0.50 -4.18
C ILE A 107 4.66 0.37 -4.84
N ILE A 108 4.17 -0.84 -4.98
CA ILE A 108 2.76 -1.12 -5.36
C ILE A 108 2.04 -1.82 -4.21
N ASN A 109 0.72 -1.61 -4.10
CA ASN A 109 -0.04 -2.10 -2.96
C ASN A 109 -1.47 -2.55 -3.30
N VAL A 110 -2.19 -3.00 -2.26
CA VAL A 110 -3.65 -3.10 -2.20
C VAL A 110 -4.15 -1.92 -1.37
N HIS A 111 -4.82 -0.92 -1.99
CA HIS A 111 -5.12 0.36 -1.35
C HIS A 111 -6.57 0.49 -0.87
N HIS A 112 -7.49 0.91 -1.74
CA HIS A 112 -8.88 1.19 -1.38
C HIS A 112 -9.83 0.00 -1.57
N ASP A 113 -9.31 -1.22 -1.56
CA ASP A 113 -10.10 -2.45 -1.54
C ASP A 113 -10.84 -2.66 -0.19
N ASP A 114 -10.44 -1.91 0.85
CA ASP A 114 -11.13 -1.78 2.14
C ASP A 114 -12.54 -1.16 2.01
N TYR A 115 -12.82 -0.37 0.99
CA TYR A 115 -14.17 0.12 0.69
C TYR A 115 -15.15 -0.99 0.30
N THR A 116 -14.64 -2.16 -0.08
CA THR A 116 -15.45 -3.26 -0.60
C THR A 116 -15.28 -4.56 0.19
N TRP A 117 -14.23 -5.29 -0.06
CA TRP A 117 -14.09 -6.67 0.37
C TRP A 117 -13.02 -6.91 1.43
N LEU A 118 -12.06 -6.03 1.58
CA LEU A 118 -10.98 -6.19 2.56
C LEU A 118 -11.48 -5.77 3.95
N LYS A 119 -11.89 -6.76 4.74
CA LYS A 119 -12.45 -6.55 6.09
C LYS A 119 -11.74 -7.45 7.08
N PRO A 120 -10.93 -6.88 7.99
CA PRO A 120 -10.17 -7.66 8.97
C PRO A 120 -11.01 -8.06 10.19
N SER A 121 -12.13 -8.76 9.95
CA SER A 121 -12.96 -9.39 10.99
C SER A 121 -12.87 -10.92 10.89
N ARG A 122 -13.09 -11.64 11.98
CA ARG A 122 -13.16 -13.10 11.95
C ARG A 122 -14.26 -13.60 11.02
N ALA A 123 -15.36 -12.90 10.95
CA ALA A 123 -16.49 -13.26 10.08
C ALA A 123 -16.14 -13.16 8.59
N ASP A 124 -15.33 -12.18 8.22
CA ASP A 124 -14.98 -11.91 6.82
C ASP A 124 -13.58 -12.43 6.43
N LYS A 125 -12.77 -12.87 7.41
CA LYS A 125 -11.36 -13.24 7.20
C LYS A 125 -11.17 -14.18 6.01
N ALA A 126 -11.89 -15.28 5.94
CA ALA A 126 -11.71 -16.27 4.89
C ALA A 126 -11.94 -15.71 3.48
N LYS A 127 -12.93 -14.81 3.35
CA LYS A 127 -13.22 -14.14 2.08
C LYS A 127 -12.16 -13.09 1.74
N SER A 128 -11.77 -12.28 2.72
CA SER A 128 -10.72 -11.26 2.54
C SER A 128 -9.38 -11.91 2.18
N GLU A 129 -9.01 -12.97 2.87
CA GLU A 129 -7.78 -13.74 2.64
C GLU A 129 -7.74 -14.37 1.24
N SER A 130 -8.83 -15.04 0.83
CA SER A 130 -8.93 -15.66 -0.50
C SER A 130 -8.72 -14.64 -1.63
N ARG A 131 -9.31 -13.46 -1.50
CA ARG A 131 -9.17 -12.37 -2.49
C ARG A 131 -7.78 -11.75 -2.46
N LEU A 132 -7.24 -11.49 -1.26
CA LEU A 132 -5.89 -10.96 -1.08
C LEU A 132 -4.84 -11.89 -1.68
N ILE A 133 -4.93 -13.20 -1.41
CA ILE A 133 -4.05 -14.23 -1.98
C ILE A 133 -4.14 -14.20 -3.51
N SER A 134 -5.36 -14.24 -4.07
CA SER A 134 -5.57 -14.23 -5.52
C SER A 134 -4.96 -12.99 -6.20
N ILE A 135 -5.08 -11.81 -5.59
CA ILE A 135 -4.44 -10.59 -6.10
C ILE A 135 -2.92 -10.76 -6.10
N TRP A 136 -2.35 -11.15 -4.95
CA TRP A 136 -0.89 -11.26 -4.83
C TRP A 136 -0.29 -12.40 -5.64
N GLU A 137 -1.01 -13.49 -5.91
CA GLU A 137 -0.58 -14.51 -6.88
C GLU A 137 -0.44 -13.92 -8.29
N GLN A 138 -1.43 -13.15 -8.75
CA GLN A 138 -1.41 -12.52 -10.07
C GLN A 138 -0.31 -11.46 -10.19
N LEU A 139 -0.15 -10.60 -9.16
CA LEU A 139 0.93 -9.60 -9.12
C LEU A 139 2.30 -10.25 -9.04
N SER A 140 2.44 -11.28 -8.21
CA SER A 140 3.69 -12.01 -8.07
C SER A 140 4.12 -12.68 -9.36
N GLU A 141 3.21 -13.27 -10.13
CA GLU A 141 3.50 -13.84 -11.45
C GLU A 141 3.86 -12.75 -12.47
N ARG A 142 3.10 -11.62 -12.49
CA ARG A 142 3.35 -10.53 -13.43
C ARG A 142 4.72 -9.89 -13.23
N PHE A 143 5.13 -9.68 -11.98
CA PHE A 143 6.31 -8.91 -11.61
C PHE A 143 7.48 -9.77 -11.11
N LYS A 144 7.46 -11.09 -11.24
CA LYS A 144 8.48 -12.00 -10.68
C LYS A 144 9.91 -11.74 -11.16
N ASP A 145 10.05 -11.24 -12.38
CA ASP A 145 11.34 -10.98 -13.00
C ASP A 145 11.83 -9.52 -12.79
N TYR A 146 11.00 -8.67 -12.22
CA TYR A 146 11.39 -7.31 -11.85
C TYR A 146 12.35 -7.34 -10.67
N ASP A 147 13.34 -6.46 -10.69
CA ASP A 147 14.39 -6.48 -9.69
C ASP A 147 13.95 -5.91 -8.32
N TYR A 148 14.89 -5.73 -7.41
CA TYR A 148 14.67 -5.33 -6.03
C TYR A 148 14.22 -3.87 -5.85
N HIS A 149 14.26 -3.04 -6.91
CA HIS A 149 13.72 -1.69 -6.84
C HIS A 149 12.18 -1.67 -6.80
N LEU A 150 11.53 -2.77 -7.17
CA LEU A 150 10.09 -2.94 -6.98
C LEU A 150 9.80 -3.65 -5.66
N LEU A 151 9.09 -2.96 -4.75
CA LEU A 151 8.63 -3.47 -3.46
C LEU A 151 7.12 -3.72 -3.49
N PHE A 152 6.66 -4.68 -2.70
CA PHE A 152 5.24 -4.97 -2.53
C PHE A 152 4.78 -4.59 -1.13
N GLU A 153 3.72 -3.79 -1.04
CA GLU A 153 3.04 -3.43 0.21
C GLU A 153 1.70 -4.17 0.28
N GLY A 154 1.57 -5.08 1.22
CA GLY A 154 0.49 -6.04 1.29
C GLY A 154 -0.91 -5.42 1.33
N MET A 155 -1.10 -4.42 2.18
CA MET A 155 -2.33 -3.65 2.36
C MET A 155 -1.98 -2.23 2.83
N ASN A 156 -2.78 -1.23 2.44
CA ASN A 156 -2.55 0.18 2.78
C ASN A 156 -2.84 0.51 4.26
N GLU A 157 -4.10 0.55 4.63
CA GLU A 157 -4.61 0.94 5.95
C GLU A 157 -5.70 -0.05 6.38
N PRO A 158 -5.33 -1.33 6.63
CA PRO A 158 -6.32 -2.36 6.93
C PRO A 158 -7.06 -2.05 8.23
N ARG A 159 -8.39 -1.93 8.14
CA ARG A 159 -9.29 -1.60 9.25
C ARG A 159 -10.74 -1.93 8.91
N ILE A 160 -11.60 -1.88 9.91
CA ILE A 160 -13.06 -1.86 9.70
C ILE A 160 -13.51 -0.40 9.61
N ILE A 161 -14.01 0.02 8.45
CA ILE A 161 -14.52 1.37 8.25
C ILE A 161 -15.73 1.61 9.16
N GLY A 162 -15.71 2.69 9.93
CA GLY A 162 -16.69 2.99 10.95
C GLY A 162 -16.60 2.11 12.20
N GLY A 163 -15.54 1.30 12.32
CA GLY A 163 -15.27 0.44 13.47
C GLY A 163 -14.81 1.19 14.72
N GLU A 164 -14.69 0.44 15.82
CA GLU A 164 -14.16 0.96 17.07
C GLU A 164 -12.67 1.29 16.93
N ASN A 165 -12.26 2.49 17.34
CA ASN A 165 -10.89 2.98 17.22
C ASN A 165 -10.31 2.88 15.80
N GLU A 166 -11.15 3.15 14.79
CA GLU A 166 -10.85 2.98 13.35
C GLU A 166 -9.47 3.50 12.95
N TRP A 167 -9.11 4.69 13.41
CA TRP A 167 -7.87 5.38 13.01
C TRP A 167 -6.74 5.29 14.04
N THR A 168 -6.85 4.34 14.96
CA THR A 168 -5.81 4.04 15.95
C THR A 168 -5.53 2.53 15.99
N CYS A 169 -5.82 1.86 17.09
CA CYS A 169 -5.48 0.44 17.26
C CYS A 169 -6.61 -0.53 16.86
N GLY A 170 -7.81 -0.07 16.51
CA GLY A 170 -8.95 -0.96 16.30
C GLY A 170 -9.23 -1.87 17.49
N THR A 171 -9.84 -3.02 17.23
CA THR A 171 -10.03 -4.07 18.21
C THR A 171 -8.87 -5.08 18.19
N ALA A 172 -8.71 -5.87 19.25
CA ALA A 172 -7.74 -6.97 19.28
C ALA A 172 -8.01 -8.02 18.18
N GLU A 173 -9.29 -8.28 17.88
CA GLU A 173 -9.68 -9.17 16.78
C GLU A 173 -9.19 -8.65 15.42
N GLU A 174 -9.38 -7.37 15.15
CA GLU A 174 -8.91 -6.77 13.89
C GLU A 174 -7.40 -6.89 13.74
N ARG A 175 -6.64 -6.57 14.79
CA ARG A 175 -5.17 -6.69 14.79
C ARG A 175 -4.69 -8.12 14.56
N ASP A 176 -5.34 -9.10 15.18
CA ASP A 176 -5.01 -10.51 14.97
C ASP A 176 -5.28 -10.93 13.52
N VAL A 177 -6.45 -10.56 12.96
CA VAL A 177 -6.80 -10.88 11.57
C VAL A 177 -5.86 -10.19 10.59
N ILE A 178 -5.49 -8.93 10.82
CA ILE A 178 -4.52 -8.19 10.00
C ILE A 178 -3.17 -8.92 9.96
N ASN A 179 -2.67 -9.37 11.11
CA ASN A 179 -1.43 -10.14 11.17
C ASN A 179 -1.52 -11.45 10.36
N GLU A 180 -2.65 -12.15 10.43
CA GLU A 180 -2.87 -13.38 9.66
C GLU A 180 -2.92 -13.08 8.15
N LEU A 181 -3.59 -12.01 7.73
CA LEU A 181 -3.64 -11.59 6.33
C LEU A 181 -2.24 -11.21 5.80
N PHE A 182 -1.43 -10.52 6.59
CA PHE A 182 -0.05 -10.22 6.20
C PHE A 182 0.82 -11.49 6.13
N ALA A 183 0.63 -12.45 7.02
CA ALA A 183 1.33 -13.73 6.93
C ALA A 183 0.99 -14.46 5.61
N SER A 184 -0.28 -14.50 5.23
CA SER A 184 -0.74 -15.08 3.96
C SER A 184 -0.18 -14.33 2.74
N PHE A 185 -0.11 -13.00 2.79
CA PHE A 185 0.52 -12.19 1.77
C PHE A 185 2.00 -12.56 1.58
N VAL A 186 2.78 -12.57 2.66
CA VAL A 186 4.21 -12.90 2.61
C VAL A 186 4.43 -14.31 2.08
N GLU A 187 3.69 -15.30 2.57
CA GLU A 187 3.76 -16.68 2.10
C GLU A 187 3.46 -16.78 0.59
N THR A 188 2.39 -16.13 0.13
CA THR A 188 1.98 -16.12 -1.28
C THR A 188 3.09 -15.57 -2.17
N VAL A 189 3.67 -14.42 -1.82
CA VAL A 189 4.74 -13.80 -2.59
C VAL A 189 5.99 -14.68 -2.60
N ARG A 190 6.42 -15.20 -1.46
CA ARG A 190 7.63 -16.05 -1.35
C ARG A 190 7.51 -17.34 -2.16
N ASN A 191 6.33 -17.97 -2.14
CA ASN A 191 6.09 -19.21 -2.88
C ASN A 191 6.02 -19.05 -4.40
N SER A 192 5.88 -17.83 -4.91
CA SER A 192 5.78 -17.55 -6.35
C SER A 192 7.13 -17.66 -7.09
N GLY A 193 8.23 -17.64 -6.37
CA GLY A 193 9.59 -17.80 -6.94
C GLY A 193 10.11 -16.55 -7.66
N GLY A 194 11.13 -16.74 -8.50
CA GLY A 194 11.82 -15.64 -9.18
C GLY A 194 12.43 -14.64 -8.18
N ASN A 195 12.44 -13.35 -8.52
CA ASN A 195 12.95 -12.30 -7.65
C ASN A 195 12.05 -12.06 -6.40
N ASN A 196 10.83 -12.62 -6.39
CA ASN A 196 9.93 -12.52 -5.22
C ASN A 196 10.47 -13.26 -4.00
N ALA A 197 11.36 -14.24 -4.19
CA ALA A 197 12.01 -14.94 -3.07
C ALA A 197 12.86 -14.00 -2.17
N VAL A 198 13.32 -12.88 -2.74
CA VAL A 198 14.19 -11.90 -2.04
C VAL A 198 13.69 -10.46 -2.12
N ARG A 199 12.49 -10.25 -2.64
CA ARG A 199 11.86 -8.92 -2.73
C ARG A 199 11.55 -8.37 -1.35
N SER A 200 11.80 -7.08 -1.11
CA SER A 200 11.35 -6.41 0.09
C SER A 200 9.83 -6.30 0.12
N LEU A 201 9.21 -6.71 1.23
CA LEU A 201 7.77 -6.70 1.45
C LEU A 201 7.44 -5.75 2.59
N ILE A 202 6.34 -5.02 2.43
CA ILE A 202 5.90 -4.01 3.39
C ILE A 202 4.61 -4.47 4.06
N ILE A 203 4.61 -4.45 5.37
CA ILE A 203 3.45 -4.67 6.23
C ILE A 203 3.20 -3.44 7.09
N THR A 204 2.07 -3.37 7.76
CA THR A 204 1.76 -2.24 8.63
C THR A 204 0.93 -2.66 9.85
N ALA A 205 0.78 -1.77 10.83
CA ALA A 205 -0.14 -1.89 11.93
C ALA A 205 -1.60 -1.66 11.47
N HIS A 206 -2.56 -1.84 12.38
CA HIS A 206 -3.96 -1.46 12.15
C HIS A 206 -4.03 -0.01 11.66
N ALA A 207 -4.76 0.23 10.57
CA ALA A 207 -4.91 1.53 9.90
C ALA A 207 -3.57 2.23 9.56
N ALA A 208 -2.46 1.51 9.56
CA ALA A 208 -1.11 2.06 9.48
C ALA A 208 -0.83 3.16 10.52
N ALA A 209 -1.58 3.18 11.62
CA ALA A 209 -1.57 4.25 12.59
C ALA A 209 -0.30 4.26 13.46
N MET A 210 0.16 5.47 13.79
CA MET A 210 1.18 5.69 14.81
C MET A 210 0.54 5.56 16.22
N ASP A 211 0.13 4.35 16.55
CA ASP A 211 -0.51 3.99 17.81
C ASP A 211 0.28 2.91 18.54
N GLU A 212 0.59 3.14 19.84
CA GLU A 212 1.43 2.27 20.63
C GLU A 212 0.90 0.83 20.71
N THR A 213 -0.41 0.66 20.90
CA THR A 213 -1.04 -0.66 20.97
C THR A 213 -1.01 -1.35 19.62
N GLY A 214 -1.37 -0.61 18.57
CA GLY A 214 -1.35 -1.12 17.20
C GLY A 214 0.03 -1.59 16.78
N ILE A 215 1.07 -0.79 17.05
CA ILE A 215 2.46 -1.10 16.69
C ILE A 215 2.99 -2.31 17.49
N LYS A 216 2.74 -2.37 18.80
CA LYS A 216 3.20 -3.50 19.64
C LYS A 216 2.56 -4.84 19.26
N ASP A 217 1.38 -4.83 18.70
CA ASP A 217 0.66 -6.04 18.28
C ASP A 217 1.04 -6.51 16.86
N VAL A 218 1.88 -5.79 16.13
CA VAL A 218 2.39 -6.23 14.82
C VAL A 218 3.22 -7.49 14.99
N LYS A 219 2.83 -8.56 14.30
CA LYS A 219 3.58 -9.82 14.23
C LYS A 219 4.36 -9.84 12.92
N ILE A 220 5.66 -9.56 13.03
CA ILE A 220 6.54 -9.61 11.85
C ILE A 220 6.73 -11.08 11.48
N PRO A 221 6.40 -11.49 10.23
CA PRO A 221 6.71 -12.84 9.76
C PRO A 221 8.22 -13.17 9.87
N ASP A 222 8.56 -14.44 10.02
CA ASP A 222 9.95 -14.91 10.06
C ASP A 222 10.60 -14.80 8.67
N ASP A 223 10.94 -13.58 8.31
CA ASP A 223 11.47 -13.18 7.00
C ASP A 223 12.35 -11.94 7.19
N ASP A 224 13.58 -11.95 6.71
CA ASP A 224 14.57 -10.88 6.90
C ASP A 224 14.39 -9.69 5.94
N ARG A 225 13.40 -9.75 5.05
CA ARG A 225 13.09 -8.75 4.03
C ARG A 225 11.75 -8.03 4.26
N ILE A 226 11.29 -8.01 5.51
CA ILE A 226 10.07 -7.28 5.90
C ILE A 226 10.42 -5.86 6.32
N ILE A 227 9.60 -4.92 5.86
CA ILE A 227 9.60 -3.51 6.26
C ILE A 227 8.26 -3.23 6.93
N VAL A 228 8.26 -2.56 8.08
CA VAL A 228 7.03 -2.08 8.72
C VAL A 228 6.84 -0.62 8.35
N SER A 229 5.68 -0.29 7.78
CA SER A 229 5.30 1.05 7.35
C SER A 229 4.32 1.68 8.34
N ILE A 230 4.45 2.97 8.58
CA ILE A 230 3.54 3.76 9.41
C ILE A 230 3.15 5.02 8.65
N HIS A 231 1.87 5.38 8.70
CA HIS A 231 1.35 6.63 8.17
C HIS A 231 1.27 7.67 9.30
N TYR A 232 1.96 8.78 9.12
CA TYR A 232 2.08 9.81 10.14
C TYR A 232 1.47 11.13 9.67
N TYR A 233 0.36 11.52 10.27
CA TYR A 233 -0.38 12.76 9.97
C TYR A 233 -0.47 13.72 11.16
N SER A 234 0.38 13.52 12.18
CA SER A 234 0.34 14.39 13.36
C SER A 234 1.18 15.67 13.17
N PRO A 235 0.71 16.81 13.61
CA PRO A 235 -0.65 16.99 14.14
C PRO A 235 -1.67 17.05 13.00
N TRP A 236 -2.83 16.40 13.19
CA TRP A 236 -3.87 16.26 12.17
C TRP A 236 -4.42 17.59 11.67
N ASP A 237 -4.56 18.57 12.56
CA ASP A 237 -5.04 19.92 12.25
C ASP A 237 -4.11 20.74 11.35
N PHE A 238 -2.85 20.29 11.20
CA PHE A 238 -1.88 20.86 10.27
C PHE A 238 -1.68 19.97 9.04
N ALA A 239 -1.47 18.67 9.23
CA ALA A 239 -0.97 17.78 8.18
C ALA A 239 -2.09 17.09 7.37
N GLY A 240 -3.27 16.85 7.94
CA GLY A 240 -4.24 15.95 7.33
C GLY A 240 -5.66 16.47 7.18
N GLY A 241 -6.16 17.20 8.11
CA GLY A 241 -7.59 17.39 8.26
C GLY A 241 -8.18 18.67 7.68
N ASP A 242 -9.24 19.13 8.32
CA ASP A 242 -9.99 20.35 7.97
C ASP A 242 -9.20 21.65 8.24
N ASN A 243 -7.96 21.51 8.53
CA ASN A 243 -6.88 22.50 8.61
C ASN A 243 -7.26 23.82 9.23
N SER A 244 -7.45 23.77 10.50
CA SER A 244 -7.55 24.97 11.31
C SER A 244 -6.18 25.60 11.58
N ARG A 245 -5.08 24.94 11.20
CA ARG A 245 -3.72 25.36 11.48
C ARG A 245 -2.88 25.45 10.21
N SER A 246 -2.30 26.65 9.97
CA SER A 246 -1.42 26.91 8.80
C SER A 246 0.07 26.96 9.16
N GLU A 247 0.42 26.88 10.45
CA GLU A 247 1.80 26.95 10.92
C GLU A 247 2.16 25.74 11.77
N TRP A 248 3.40 25.27 11.62
CA TRP A 248 4.02 24.19 12.39
C TRP A 248 5.46 24.56 12.74
N GLY A 249 5.99 23.99 13.81
CA GLY A 249 7.39 24.13 14.19
C GLY A 249 7.63 24.76 15.57
N SER A 250 6.58 24.94 16.35
CA SER A 250 6.71 25.31 17.78
C SER A 250 7.42 24.18 18.56
N ASP A 251 7.93 24.50 19.76
CA ASP A 251 8.54 23.49 20.63
C ASP A 251 7.55 22.40 21.06
N ALA A 252 6.25 22.72 21.11
CA ALA A 252 5.21 21.75 21.39
C ALA A 252 5.03 20.77 20.21
N ASP A 253 5.03 21.29 18.97
CA ASP A 253 4.94 20.47 17.75
C ASP A 253 6.12 19.50 17.62
N LYS A 254 7.33 20.00 17.88
CA LYS A 254 8.54 19.16 17.83
C LYS A 254 8.51 18.05 18.89
N LYS A 255 8.06 18.36 20.11
CA LYS A 255 7.89 17.35 21.16
C LYS A 255 6.84 16.29 20.82
N GLU A 256 5.76 16.70 20.14
CA GLU A 256 4.75 15.74 19.67
C GLU A 256 5.33 14.82 18.60
N LEU A 257 6.09 15.37 17.65
CA LEU A 257 6.80 14.60 16.64
C LEU A 257 7.78 13.60 17.27
N ASP A 258 8.65 14.08 18.17
CA ASP A 258 9.65 13.25 18.86
C ASP A 258 8.97 12.09 19.59
N LYS A 259 7.89 12.38 20.35
CA LYS A 259 7.12 11.36 21.06
C LYS A 259 6.49 10.32 20.12
N GLY A 260 6.03 10.73 18.95
CA GLY A 260 5.54 9.80 17.93
C GLY A 260 6.64 8.83 17.48
N PHE A 261 7.81 9.36 17.16
CA PHE A 261 8.94 8.55 16.69
C PHE A 261 9.65 7.73 17.78
N GLU A 262 9.39 7.99 19.08
CA GLU A 262 9.83 7.09 20.17
C GLU A 262 9.08 5.74 20.18
N LEU A 263 7.96 5.61 19.43
CA LEU A 263 7.17 4.38 19.35
C LEU A 263 7.73 3.36 18.33
N VAL A 264 8.55 3.80 17.41
CA VAL A 264 9.12 3.00 16.31
C VAL A 264 10.64 3.01 16.34
#